data_073b28355e03ee5f9119b3185bcbc336
#
_entry.id   073b28355e03ee5f9119b3185bcbc336
#
_cell.length_a   1.000
_cell.length_b   1.000
_cell.length_c   1.000
_cell.angle_alpha   90.00
_cell.angle_beta   90.00
_cell.angle_gamma   90.00
#
_symmetry.space_group_name_H-M   'P 1'
#
loop_
_entity.id
_entity.type
_entity.pdbx_description
1 polymer ?
#
loop_
_entity_poly.entity_id
_entity_poly.type
_entity_poly.pdbx_seq_one_letter_code
_entity_poly.pdbx_strand_id
1 'polypeptide(L)'
;MYAEIIVDIASEQVDRVFTYAVPDMMPVQPGMRVKVPFGPREKEGFVIRLKDDPGYDESKIRPILSTLEDYPALLPELMELAWEIRQKAHCPLCEALRLMLPAEMRGGRIKVKTEEYVKLLIPQDQVEEAISRQGRSAKRKLLLTLLSDGRPHSLEELRAMIRDVRPALQFLVEKEMIQVYEKEALRSPYYGSADASPDPELTDEQTEALSELIPALHAPQKPFLLHGVTGSGKTEVYIRLVRKALSMGKGAIILVPEIVLTPQMINWFRSRFGDARIVIGARSAVFAPVDNLGVIIVDEEHEQTYLSDRFPQYDAREIAVSRG
;
A
#
# COMPACT_ATOMS: atom_id res chain seq x y z
N MET A 1 27.58 4.41 -13.99
CA MET A 1 26.16 4.85 -13.89
C MET A 1 26.02 5.85 -12.75
N TYR A 2 25.20 6.87 -12.90
CA TYR A 2 24.98 7.94 -11.93
C TYR A 2 23.50 8.12 -11.65
N ALA A 3 23.16 8.60 -10.46
CA ALA A 3 21.81 8.91 -10.06
C ALA A 3 21.65 10.41 -9.77
N GLU A 4 20.60 11.00 -10.28
CA GLU A 4 20.16 12.33 -9.91
C GLU A 4 19.22 12.25 -8.71
N ILE A 5 19.57 12.92 -7.64
CA ILE A 5 18.95 12.79 -6.33
C ILE A 5 18.53 14.15 -5.80
N ILE A 6 17.30 14.24 -5.32
CA ILE A 6 16.84 15.32 -4.44
C ILE A 6 17.15 14.93 -3.01
N VAL A 7 18.01 15.70 -2.35
CA VAL A 7 18.35 15.46 -0.94
C VAL A 7 17.20 15.91 -0.04
N ASP A 8 16.83 15.10 0.94
CA ASP A 8 15.71 15.35 1.84
C ASP A 8 16.01 16.43 2.88
N ILE A 9 16.17 17.66 2.39
CA ILE A 9 16.41 18.88 3.19
C ILE A 9 15.42 19.95 2.76
N ALA A 10 14.55 20.37 3.68
CA ALA A 10 13.57 21.44 3.45
C ALA A 10 14.25 22.81 3.43
N SER A 11 14.95 23.13 2.36
CA SER A 11 15.60 24.43 2.16
C SER A 11 15.66 24.78 0.67
N GLU A 12 15.23 25.97 0.31
CA GLU A 12 15.29 26.49 -1.06
C GLU A 12 16.73 26.47 -1.63
N GLN A 13 17.75 26.69 -0.81
CA GLN A 13 19.16 26.71 -1.25
C GLN A 13 19.63 25.36 -1.76
N VAL A 14 19.00 24.27 -1.33
CA VAL A 14 19.32 22.88 -1.72
C VAL A 14 18.21 22.21 -2.53
N ASP A 15 17.18 22.97 -2.94
CA ASP A 15 16.08 22.48 -3.78
C ASP A 15 16.50 22.31 -5.24
N ARG A 16 17.48 21.46 -5.46
CA ARG A 16 18.02 21.10 -6.77
C ARG A 16 18.48 19.65 -6.78
N VAL A 17 18.62 19.09 -7.97
CA VAL A 17 19.17 17.74 -8.16
C VAL A 17 20.67 17.74 -7.94
N PHE A 18 21.16 16.73 -7.22
CA PHE A 18 22.57 16.43 -7.03
C PHE A 18 22.91 15.10 -7.69
N THR A 19 24.05 15.02 -8.36
CA THR A 19 24.51 13.77 -8.99
C THR A 19 25.39 12.99 -8.03
N TYR A 20 25.09 11.68 -7.89
CA TYR A 20 25.87 10.72 -7.12
C TYR A 20 26.24 9.52 -7.98
N ALA A 21 27.39 8.91 -7.72
CA ALA A 21 27.76 7.66 -8.35
C ALA A 21 26.97 6.50 -7.75
N VAL A 22 26.47 5.62 -8.61
CA VAL A 22 25.83 4.38 -8.17
C VAL A 22 26.90 3.31 -8.04
N PRO A 23 27.15 2.76 -6.83
CA PRO A 23 28.12 1.69 -6.63
C PRO A 23 27.75 0.45 -7.46
N ASP A 24 28.79 -0.27 -7.93
CA ASP A 24 28.59 -1.54 -8.62
C ASP A 24 27.75 -2.50 -7.74
N MET A 25 26.83 -3.22 -8.37
CA MET A 25 25.91 -4.18 -7.71
C MET A 25 24.84 -3.56 -6.78
N MET A 26 24.77 -2.23 -6.62
CA MET A 26 23.68 -1.62 -5.85
C MET A 26 22.43 -1.45 -6.75
N PRO A 27 21.30 -2.10 -6.43
CA PRO A 27 20.07 -2.01 -7.24
C PRO A 27 19.37 -0.67 -6.98
N VAL A 28 19.76 0.37 -7.73
CA VAL A 28 19.14 1.70 -7.64
C VAL A 28 18.19 1.92 -8.80
N GLN A 29 16.98 2.39 -8.51
CA GLN A 29 15.95 2.73 -9.50
C GLN A 29 15.31 4.09 -9.17
N PRO A 30 14.75 4.81 -10.16
CA PRO A 30 13.92 5.99 -9.91
C PRO A 30 12.80 5.69 -8.93
N GLY A 31 12.49 6.65 -8.05
CA GLY A 31 11.50 6.49 -6.99
C GLY A 31 12.01 5.81 -5.71
N MET A 32 13.23 5.26 -5.70
CA MET A 32 13.84 4.70 -4.49
C MET A 32 14.37 5.82 -3.58
N ARG A 33 14.40 5.51 -2.27
CA ARG A 33 15.09 6.35 -1.29
C ARG A 33 16.47 5.79 -1.00
N VAL A 34 17.40 6.68 -0.86
CA VAL A 34 18.82 6.35 -0.63
C VAL A 34 19.42 7.20 0.47
N LYS A 35 20.50 6.72 1.08
CA LYS A 35 21.39 7.52 1.91
C LYS A 35 22.56 8.03 1.08
N VAL A 36 22.82 9.32 1.19
CA VAL A 36 23.91 9.99 0.48
C VAL A 36 24.74 10.85 1.42
N PRO A 37 26.04 11.01 1.14
CA PRO A 37 26.88 11.95 1.86
C PRO A 37 26.54 13.38 1.44
N PHE A 38 26.15 14.24 2.37
CA PHE A 38 25.84 15.65 2.12
C PHE A 38 26.54 16.53 3.13
N GLY A 39 27.58 17.28 2.68
CA GLY A 39 28.50 17.97 3.57
C GLY A 39 29.20 16.98 4.52
N PRO A 40 29.22 17.25 5.83
CA PRO A 40 29.85 16.37 6.82
C PRO A 40 28.90 15.27 7.34
N ARG A 41 27.65 15.20 6.86
CA ARG A 41 26.60 14.31 7.38
C ARG A 41 26.05 13.42 6.26
N GLU A 42 25.44 12.32 6.68
CA GLU A 42 24.59 11.51 5.82
C GLU A 42 23.18 12.08 5.81
N LYS A 43 22.52 12.03 4.68
CA LYS A 43 21.15 12.46 4.48
C LYS A 43 20.40 11.44 3.64
N GLU A 44 19.08 11.40 3.82
CA GLU A 44 18.19 10.69 2.90
C GLU A 44 18.01 11.52 1.62
N GLY A 45 17.68 10.86 0.53
CA GLY A 45 17.37 11.48 -0.73
C GLY A 45 16.52 10.59 -1.61
N PHE A 46 15.87 11.21 -2.58
CA PHE A 46 14.99 10.56 -3.54
C PHE A 46 15.67 10.46 -4.88
N VAL A 47 15.78 9.28 -5.44
CA VAL A 47 16.31 9.04 -6.79
C VAL A 47 15.27 9.51 -7.81
N ILE A 48 15.60 10.53 -8.58
CA ILE A 48 14.71 11.09 -9.60
C ILE A 48 14.91 10.38 -10.93
N ARG A 49 16.16 10.20 -11.36
CA ARG A 49 16.50 9.47 -12.58
C ARG A 49 17.93 8.94 -12.54
N LEU A 50 18.20 7.97 -13.41
CA LEU A 50 19.52 7.44 -13.67
C LEU A 50 20.08 8.03 -14.97
N LYS A 51 21.41 8.15 -15.07
CA LYS A 51 22.13 8.61 -16.26
C LYS A 51 23.51 7.98 -16.35
N ASP A 52 24.05 7.91 -17.55
CA ASP A 52 25.40 7.37 -17.78
C ASP A 52 26.48 8.46 -17.72
N ASP A 53 26.15 9.68 -18.15
CA ASP A 53 27.03 10.82 -18.08
C ASP A 53 26.72 11.70 -16.87
N PRO A 54 27.69 11.94 -15.97
CA PRO A 54 27.48 12.79 -14.81
C PRO A 54 27.30 14.28 -15.16
N GLY A 55 27.79 14.74 -16.32
CA GLY A 55 27.71 16.12 -16.75
C GLY A 55 28.78 17.05 -16.15
N TYR A 56 29.69 16.51 -15.31
CA TYR A 56 30.81 17.24 -14.73
C TYR A 56 31.91 16.29 -14.20
N ASP A 57 32.96 16.84 -13.62
CA ASP A 57 34.16 16.13 -13.17
C ASP A 57 33.84 14.98 -12.20
N GLU A 58 34.07 13.75 -12.65
CA GLU A 58 33.80 12.52 -11.90
C GLU A 58 34.51 12.44 -10.56
N SER A 59 35.69 13.07 -10.44
CA SER A 59 36.46 13.05 -9.19
C SER A 59 35.80 13.78 -8.03
N LYS A 60 34.79 14.60 -8.32
CA LYS A 60 33.98 15.34 -7.34
C LYS A 60 32.69 14.65 -6.95
N ILE A 61 32.34 13.53 -7.62
CA ILE A 61 31.10 12.82 -7.40
C ILE A 61 31.30 11.82 -6.28
N ARG A 62 30.45 11.94 -5.26
CA ARG A 62 30.42 11.00 -4.15
C ARG A 62 29.50 9.83 -4.47
N PRO A 63 29.78 8.62 -3.95
CA PRO A 63 28.88 7.47 -4.13
C PRO A 63 27.67 7.56 -3.22
N ILE A 64 26.57 6.88 -3.63
CA ILE A 64 25.45 6.52 -2.76
C ILE A 64 25.97 5.58 -1.67
N LEU A 65 25.53 5.76 -0.42
CA LEU A 65 25.98 4.96 0.71
C LEU A 65 25.18 3.65 0.85
N SER A 66 23.86 3.75 0.73
CA SER A 66 22.95 2.60 0.78
C SER A 66 21.58 2.96 0.22
N THR A 67 20.80 1.96 -0.18
CA THR A 67 19.36 2.08 -0.37
C THR A 67 18.65 1.99 0.98
N LEU A 68 17.45 2.58 1.10
CA LEU A 68 16.61 2.46 2.28
C LEU A 68 15.60 1.32 2.14
N GLU A 69 15.13 1.09 0.92
CA GLU A 69 14.28 -0.02 0.52
C GLU A 69 14.91 -0.73 -0.69
N ASP A 70 14.43 -1.92 -1.00
CA ASP A 70 14.81 -2.73 -2.17
C ASP A 70 13.83 -2.56 -3.36
N TYR A 71 12.87 -1.65 -3.22
CA TYR A 71 11.84 -1.32 -4.22
C TYR A 71 11.66 0.21 -4.32
N PRO A 72 11.10 0.73 -5.44
CA PRO A 72 10.72 2.13 -5.54
C PRO A 72 9.61 2.48 -4.55
N ALA A 73 9.89 3.36 -3.60
CA ALA A 73 8.92 3.85 -2.62
C ALA A 73 7.90 4.82 -3.23
N LEU A 74 8.23 5.40 -4.38
CA LEU A 74 7.39 6.34 -5.13
C LEU A 74 7.19 5.81 -6.55
N LEU A 75 5.93 5.70 -6.96
CA LEU A 75 5.59 5.40 -8.34
C LEU A 75 5.93 6.59 -9.27
N PRO A 76 6.22 6.35 -10.56
CA PRO A 76 6.53 7.43 -11.50
C PRO A 76 5.48 8.53 -11.53
N GLU A 77 4.19 8.18 -11.55
CA GLU A 77 3.07 9.13 -11.50
C GLU A 77 3.08 10.03 -10.26
N LEU A 78 3.48 9.48 -9.11
CA LEU A 78 3.58 10.26 -7.86
C LEU A 78 4.77 11.22 -7.91
N MET A 79 5.85 10.84 -8.57
CA MET A 79 6.98 11.74 -8.77
C MET A 79 6.61 12.93 -9.69
N GLU A 80 5.85 12.67 -10.76
CA GLU A 80 5.31 13.73 -11.63
C GLU A 80 4.37 14.66 -10.84
N LEU A 81 3.46 14.08 -10.08
CA LEU A 81 2.55 14.81 -9.20
C LEU A 81 3.30 15.69 -8.18
N ALA A 82 4.45 15.23 -7.66
CA ALA A 82 5.26 16.04 -6.76
C ALA A 82 5.78 17.32 -7.42
N TRP A 83 6.12 17.28 -8.71
CA TRP A 83 6.48 18.47 -9.47
C TRP A 83 5.32 19.46 -9.64
N GLU A 84 4.11 18.96 -9.87
CA GLU A 84 2.91 19.80 -9.95
C GLU A 84 2.61 20.47 -8.61
N ILE A 85 2.67 19.73 -7.51
CA ILE A 85 2.47 20.27 -6.16
C ILE A 85 3.54 21.31 -5.83
N ARG A 86 4.80 21.04 -6.14
CA ARG A 86 5.89 22.02 -5.98
C ARG A 86 5.55 23.35 -6.65
N GLN A 87 5.06 23.31 -7.88
CA GLN A 87 4.70 24.52 -8.63
C GLN A 87 3.49 25.23 -8.03
N LYS A 88 2.43 24.50 -7.68
CA LYS A 88 1.19 25.07 -7.14
C LYS A 88 1.35 25.61 -5.72
N ALA A 89 2.04 24.86 -4.85
CA ALA A 89 2.22 25.22 -3.45
C ALA A 89 3.50 26.04 -3.17
N HIS A 90 4.31 26.34 -4.20
CA HIS A 90 5.58 27.05 -4.06
C HIS A 90 6.49 26.48 -2.95
N CYS A 91 6.63 25.16 -2.92
CA CYS A 91 7.40 24.43 -1.90
C CYS A 91 8.64 23.77 -2.49
N PRO A 92 9.67 23.44 -1.67
CA PRO A 92 10.75 22.58 -2.09
C PRO A 92 10.25 21.21 -2.56
N LEU A 93 10.89 20.63 -3.59
CA LEU A 93 10.47 19.35 -4.16
C LEU A 93 10.49 18.22 -3.12
N CYS A 94 11.47 18.22 -2.21
CA CYS A 94 11.54 17.23 -1.14
C CYS A 94 10.29 17.27 -0.22
N GLU A 95 9.70 18.43 0.02
CA GLU A 95 8.47 18.55 0.79
C GLU A 95 7.27 17.96 0.04
N ALA A 96 7.18 18.22 -1.27
CA ALA A 96 6.13 17.61 -2.10
C ALA A 96 6.27 16.08 -2.14
N LEU A 97 7.49 15.55 -2.32
CA LEU A 97 7.76 14.10 -2.29
C LEU A 97 7.42 13.47 -0.93
N ARG A 98 7.66 14.20 0.17
CA ARG A 98 7.31 13.74 1.52
C ARG A 98 5.81 13.56 1.72
N LEU A 99 4.95 14.33 1.05
CA LEU A 99 3.48 14.15 1.16
C LEU A 99 3.05 12.76 0.73
N MET A 100 3.77 12.15 -0.21
CA MET A 100 3.44 10.86 -0.81
C MET A 100 3.97 9.68 -0.01
N LEU A 101 4.76 9.95 1.03
CA LEU A 101 5.28 8.92 1.92
C LEU A 101 4.55 8.95 3.26
N PRO A 102 4.05 7.81 3.74
CA PRO A 102 3.56 7.69 5.11
C PRO A 102 4.61 8.19 6.11
N ALA A 103 4.15 8.87 7.17
CA ALA A 103 5.05 9.45 8.17
C ALA A 103 5.99 8.41 8.81
N GLU A 104 5.51 7.18 8.91
CA GLU A 104 6.24 6.03 9.44
C GLU A 104 7.41 5.61 8.55
N MET A 105 7.32 5.80 7.23
CA MET A 105 8.42 5.51 6.29
C MET A 105 9.58 6.51 6.43
N ARG A 106 9.32 7.68 6.97
CA ARG A 106 10.34 8.72 7.13
C ARG A 106 11.28 8.34 8.28
N GLY A 107 12.58 8.39 8.02
CA GLY A 107 13.58 8.04 9.01
C GLY A 107 13.81 6.55 9.23
N GLY A 108 13.49 5.70 8.26
CA GLY A 108 13.83 4.27 8.27
C GLY A 108 13.13 3.46 9.38
N ARG A 109 11.97 3.91 9.85
CA ARG A 109 11.26 3.29 10.98
C ARG A 109 10.33 2.15 10.59
N ILE A 110 9.98 2.00 9.31
CA ILE A 110 9.16 0.87 8.88
C ILE A 110 10.06 -0.33 8.64
N LYS A 111 9.91 -1.31 9.52
CA LYS A 111 10.10 -2.70 9.14
C LYS A 111 8.75 -3.21 8.64
N VAL A 112 8.72 -3.79 7.46
CA VAL A 112 7.56 -4.59 7.01
C VAL A 112 7.24 -5.55 8.15
N LYS A 113 6.05 -5.45 8.73
CA LYS A 113 5.64 -6.39 9.76
C LYS A 113 5.43 -7.72 9.06
N THR A 114 6.34 -8.66 9.26
CA THR A 114 6.15 -10.04 8.84
C THR A 114 5.46 -10.80 9.94
N GLU A 115 4.54 -11.67 9.58
CA GLU A 115 3.94 -12.66 10.46
C GLU A 115 4.42 -14.03 10.03
N GLU A 116 4.76 -14.86 11.03
CA GLU A 116 5.12 -16.24 10.77
C GLU A 116 3.88 -17.07 10.47
N TYR A 117 3.88 -17.77 9.35
CA TYR A 117 2.86 -18.73 8.93
C TYR A 117 3.42 -20.15 8.92
N VAL A 118 2.55 -21.09 9.19
CA VAL A 118 2.85 -22.51 9.18
C VAL A 118 2.03 -23.19 8.12
N LYS A 119 2.65 -23.95 7.23
CA LYS A 119 1.96 -24.78 6.24
C LYS A 119 2.42 -26.22 6.32
N LEU A 120 1.52 -27.12 5.95
CA LEU A 120 1.81 -28.53 5.80
C LEU A 120 2.71 -28.77 4.56
N LEU A 121 3.71 -29.66 4.67
CA LEU A 121 4.56 -30.09 3.56
C LEU A 121 4.21 -31.49 3.06
N ILE A 122 3.63 -32.33 3.93
CA ILE A 122 3.21 -33.67 3.55
C ILE A 122 1.88 -33.64 2.80
N PRO A 123 1.64 -34.58 1.86
CA PRO A 123 0.36 -34.71 1.18
C PRO A 123 -0.80 -34.95 2.15
N GLN A 124 -1.99 -34.45 1.82
CA GLN A 124 -3.16 -34.54 2.71
C GLN A 124 -3.58 -35.98 3.05
N ASP A 125 -3.39 -36.92 2.13
CA ASP A 125 -3.66 -38.35 2.31
C ASP A 125 -2.74 -39.03 3.32
N GLN A 126 -1.57 -38.45 3.61
CA GLN A 126 -0.59 -38.97 4.58
C GLN A 126 -0.74 -38.35 5.98
N VAL A 127 -1.61 -37.36 6.17
CA VAL A 127 -1.74 -36.61 7.43
C VAL A 127 -2.23 -37.52 8.57
N GLU A 128 -3.22 -38.39 8.34
CA GLU A 128 -3.73 -39.30 9.35
C GLU A 128 -2.67 -40.26 9.85
N GLU A 129 -1.86 -40.80 8.94
CA GLU A 129 -0.73 -41.65 9.28
C GLU A 129 0.33 -40.86 10.05
N ALA A 130 0.64 -39.64 9.62
CA ALA A 130 1.56 -38.74 10.31
C ALA A 130 1.10 -38.43 11.75
N ILE A 131 -0.19 -38.20 11.97
CA ILE A 131 -0.81 -37.99 13.29
C ILE A 131 -0.66 -39.23 14.17
N SER A 132 -0.92 -40.44 13.63
CA SER A 132 -0.82 -41.66 14.37
C SER A 132 0.62 -41.97 14.85
N ARG A 133 1.60 -41.61 14.04
CA ARG A 133 3.04 -41.76 14.34
C ARG A 133 3.56 -40.79 15.42
N GLN A 134 2.81 -39.75 15.85
CA GLN A 134 3.25 -38.80 16.87
C GLN A 134 3.22 -39.36 18.30
N GLY A 135 2.90 -40.62 18.48
CA GLY A 135 2.92 -41.30 19.78
C GLY A 135 2.01 -40.63 20.82
N ARG A 136 2.58 -40.28 22.00
CA ARG A 136 1.80 -39.64 23.10
C ARG A 136 1.75 -38.11 23.03
N SER A 137 2.33 -37.48 22.02
CA SER A 137 2.38 -36.02 21.96
C SER A 137 1.07 -35.41 21.46
N ALA A 138 0.20 -35.03 22.39
CA ALA A 138 -1.08 -34.39 22.09
C ALA A 138 -0.92 -33.07 21.29
N LYS A 139 0.12 -32.26 21.60
CA LYS A 139 0.37 -30.99 20.90
C LYS A 139 0.74 -31.18 19.43
N ARG A 140 1.56 -32.18 19.09
CA ARG A 140 1.94 -32.47 17.70
C ARG A 140 0.75 -32.99 16.90
N LYS A 141 -0.05 -33.90 17.52
CA LYS A 141 -1.29 -34.39 16.90
C LYS A 141 -2.25 -33.24 16.58
N LEU A 142 -2.51 -32.39 17.57
CA LEU A 142 -3.41 -31.26 17.41
C LEU A 142 -2.90 -30.28 16.33
N LEU A 143 -1.59 -30.02 16.29
CA LEU A 143 -1.00 -29.14 15.27
C LEU A 143 -1.18 -29.70 13.86
N LEU A 144 -0.90 -30.99 13.64
CA LEU A 144 -1.13 -31.64 12.34
C LEU A 144 -2.63 -31.69 11.98
N THR A 145 -3.52 -31.88 12.96
CA THR A 145 -4.97 -31.84 12.75
C THR A 145 -5.43 -30.44 12.33
N LEU A 146 -4.92 -29.38 12.95
CA LEU A 146 -5.27 -28.00 12.55
C LEU A 146 -4.78 -27.68 11.13
N LEU A 147 -3.61 -28.18 10.74
CA LEU A 147 -3.03 -27.95 9.41
C LEU A 147 -3.59 -28.91 8.32
N SER A 148 -4.44 -29.88 8.69
CA SER A 148 -5.00 -30.85 7.74
C SER A 148 -6.00 -30.25 6.76
N ASP A 149 -6.49 -29.03 7.01
CA ASP A 149 -7.33 -28.29 6.06
C ASP A 149 -6.55 -27.83 4.80
N GLY A 150 -5.23 -28.00 4.80
CA GLY A 150 -4.34 -27.63 3.70
C GLY A 150 -4.07 -26.12 3.57
N ARG A 151 -4.59 -25.29 4.50
CA ARG A 151 -4.37 -23.84 4.51
C ARG A 151 -3.18 -23.47 5.38
N PRO A 152 -2.44 -22.40 5.03
CA PRO A 152 -1.46 -21.84 5.94
C PRO A 152 -2.17 -21.16 7.13
N HIS A 153 -1.72 -21.48 8.35
CA HIS A 153 -2.19 -20.85 9.58
C HIS A 153 -1.15 -19.89 10.14
N SER A 154 -1.57 -18.75 10.70
CA SER A 154 -0.64 -17.86 11.37
C SER A 154 -0.13 -18.49 12.68
N LEU A 155 1.11 -18.19 13.02
CA LEU A 155 1.68 -18.69 14.28
C LEU A 155 0.93 -18.11 15.50
N GLU A 156 0.31 -16.94 15.37
CA GLU A 156 -0.50 -16.31 16.40
C GLU A 156 -1.80 -17.09 16.64
N GLU A 157 -2.51 -17.49 15.58
CA GLU A 157 -3.67 -18.38 15.66
C GLU A 157 -3.34 -19.71 16.33
N LEU A 158 -2.23 -20.33 15.91
CA LEU A 158 -1.77 -21.60 16.49
C LEU A 158 -1.39 -21.47 17.97
N ARG A 159 -0.82 -20.33 18.39
CA ARG A 159 -0.52 -20.02 19.80
C ARG A 159 -1.77 -19.80 20.64
N ALA A 160 -2.82 -19.27 20.06
CA ALA A 160 -4.11 -19.10 20.74
C ALA A 160 -4.76 -20.47 21.03
N MET A 161 -4.60 -21.44 20.11
CA MET A 161 -5.19 -22.77 20.23
C MET A 161 -4.30 -23.78 20.98
N ILE A 162 -2.97 -23.64 20.88
CA ILE A 162 -1.99 -24.57 21.47
C ILE A 162 -1.02 -23.82 22.36
N ARG A 163 -1.20 -23.94 23.66
CA ARG A 163 -0.26 -23.35 24.63
C ARG A 163 1.12 -23.92 24.44
N ASP A 164 2.14 -23.05 24.32
CA ASP A 164 3.54 -23.44 24.11
C ASP A 164 3.74 -24.39 22.92
N VAL A 165 3.38 -23.86 21.73
CA VAL A 165 3.41 -24.61 20.45
C VAL A 165 4.83 -24.78 19.89
N ARG A 166 5.81 -23.94 20.28
CA ARG A 166 7.16 -23.89 19.70
C ARG A 166 7.91 -25.25 19.67
N PRO A 167 7.96 -26.07 20.75
CA PRO A 167 8.64 -27.35 20.70
C PRO A 167 8.00 -28.34 19.73
N ALA A 168 6.66 -28.29 19.58
CA ALA A 168 5.96 -29.13 18.62
C ALA A 168 6.24 -28.69 17.17
N LEU A 169 6.29 -27.39 16.91
CA LEU A 169 6.67 -26.84 15.61
C LEU A 169 8.09 -27.24 15.23
N GLN A 170 9.05 -26.99 16.13
CA GLN A 170 10.45 -27.31 15.86
C GLN A 170 10.64 -28.78 15.49
N PHE A 171 10.02 -29.71 16.23
CA PHE A 171 10.08 -31.12 15.92
C PHE A 171 9.49 -31.47 14.55
N LEU A 172 8.33 -30.88 14.19
CA LEU A 172 7.69 -31.18 12.92
C LEU A 172 8.43 -30.53 11.73
N VAL A 173 9.09 -29.39 11.94
CA VAL A 173 9.99 -28.77 10.94
C VAL A 173 11.23 -29.65 10.73
N GLU A 174 11.88 -30.13 11.80
CA GLU A 174 13.02 -31.07 11.72
C GLU A 174 12.68 -32.39 11.00
N LYS A 175 11.41 -32.79 11.04
CA LYS A 175 10.88 -33.94 10.32
C LYS A 175 10.34 -33.63 8.93
N GLU A 176 10.53 -32.40 8.44
CA GLU A 176 10.06 -31.94 7.14
C GLU A 176 8.55 -32.14 6.90
N MET A 177 7.76 -32.20 7.99
CA MET A 177 6.31 -32.35 7.90
C MET A 177 5.58 -31.02 7.69
N ILE A 178 6.17 -29.94 8.19
CA ILE A 178 5.64 -28.59 8.10
C ILE A 178 6.75 -27.59 7.75
N GLN A 179 6.37 -26.44 7.19
CA GLN A 179 7.26 -25.32 6.95
C GLN A 179 6.74 -24.09 7.69
N VAL A 180 7.65 -23.42 8.41
CA VAL A 180 7.42 -22.07 8.93
C VAL A 180 8.04 -21.08 7.95
N TYR A 181 7.30 -20.06 7.55
CA TYR A 181 7.77 -19.00 6.65
C TYR A 181 7.18 -17.66 7.07
N GLU A 182 7.88 -16.61 6.73
CA GLU A 182 7.39 -15.25 6.95
C GLU A 182 6.54 -14.79 5.77
N LYS A 183 5.42 -14.17 6.06
CA LYS A 183 4.57 -13.49 5.09
C LYS A 183 4.36 -12.06 5.56
N GLU A 184 4.34 -11.12 4.64
CA GLU A 184 3.98 -9.74 4.95
C GLU A 184 2.60 -9.69 5.61
N ALA A 185 2.57 -9.15 6.82
CA ALA A 185 1.32 -8.91 7.52
C ALA A 185 0.73 -7.60 7.02
N LEU A 186 -0.35 -7.67 6.25
CA LEU A 186 -1.19 -6.51 6.05
C LEU A 186 -1.71 -6.05 7.42
N ARG A 187 -1.29 -4.86 7.86
CA ARG A 187 -1.80 -4.27 9.09
C ARG A 187 -3.30 -4.07 8.95
N SER A 188 -4.06 -5.03 9.46
CA SER A 188 -5.49 -4.91 9.60
C SER A 188 -5.82 -4.65 11.06
N PRO A 189 -6.19 -3.41 11.42
CA PRO A 189 -6.59 -3.10 12.79
C PRO A 189 -7.94 -3.73 13.17
N TYR A 190 -8.61 -4.43 12.25
CA TYR A 190 -9.97 -4.91 12.45
C TYR A 190 -10.08 -6.39 12.08
N TYR A 191 -10.34 -7.22 13.10
CA TYR A 191 -10.70 -8.64 12.96
C TYR A 191 -12.21 -8.76 12.98
N GLY A 192 -12.81 -9.28 11.91
CA GLY A 192 -14.21 -9.63 11.83
C GLY A 192 -14.50 -10.34 10.53
N SER A 193 -15.12 -11.52 10.58
CA SER A 193 -15.73 -12.14 9.41
C SER A 193 -16.96 -11.29 9.05
N ALA A 194 -16.90 -10.64 7.90
CA ALA A 194 -18.06 -9.96 7.39
C ALA A 194 -18.82 -10.95 6.50
N ASP A 195 -20.03 -11.31 6.90
CA ASP A 195 -20.95 -12.06 6.05
C ASP A 195 -21.26 -11.24 4.80
N ALA A 196 -21.00 -11.82 3.63
CA ALA A 196 -21.31 -11.19 2.36
C ALA A 196 -22.85 -11.12 2.21
N SER A 197 -23.42 -9.98 2.54
CA SER A 197 -24.84 -9.71 2.23
C SER A 197 -25.02 -9.64 0.71
N PRO A 198 -26.10 -10.19 0.16
CA PRO A 198 -26.40 -10.05 -1.26
C PRO A 198 -26.53 -8.56 -1.63
N ASP A 199 -26.12 -8.25 -2.86
CA ASP A 199 -26.22 -6.89 -3.35
C ASP A 199 -27.67 -6.45 -3.46
N PRO A 200 -28.02 -5.24 -3.00
CA PRO A 200 -29.37 -4.71 -3.17
C PRO A 200 -29.67 -4.48 -4.66
N GLU A 201 -30.94 -4.51 -5.02
CA GLU A 201 -31.38 -4.06 -6.34
C GLU A 201 -31.16 -2.56 -6.49
N LEU A 202 -30.67 -2.16 -7.66
CA LEU A 202 -30.43 -0.75 -7.97
C LEU A 202 -31.74 -0.04 -8.33
N THR A 203 -31.86 1.22 -7.94
CA THR A 203 -32.93 2.08 -8.44
C THR A 203 -32.67 2.49 -9.88
N ASP A 204 -33.69 3.04 -10.56
CA ASP A 204 -33.55 3.52 -11.94
C ASP A 204 -32.50 4.63 -12.03
N GLU A 205 -32.47 5.56 -11.06
CA GLU A 205 -31.49 6.66 -11.01
C GLU A 205 -30.06 6.14 -10.78
N GLN A 206 -29.87 5.14 -9.93
CA GLN A 206 -28.56 4.51 -9.72
C GLN A 206 -28.08 3.80 -10.98
N THR A 207 -28.99 3.14 -11.70
CA THR A 207 -28.70 2.46 -12.96
C THR A 207 -28.32 3.48 -14.05
N GLU A 208 -29.05 4.58 -14.15
CA GLU A 208 -28.74 5.68 -15.06
C GLU A 208 -27.36 6.26 -14.76
N ALA A 209 -27.06 6.59 -13.50
CA ALA A 209 -25.75 7.10 -13.09
C ALA A 209 -24.61 6.14 -13.46
N LEU A 210 -24.78 4.83 -13.24
CA LEU A 210 -23.78 3.84 -13.61
C LEU A 210 -23.60 3.70 -15.13
N SER A 211 -24.66 3.90 -15.91
CA SER A 211 -24.59 3.87 -17.38
C SER A 211 -23.69 4.97 -17.95
N GLU A 212 -23.60 6.11 -17.27
CA GLU A 212 -22.70 7.22 -17.60
C GLU A 212 -21.27 7.02 -17.05
N LEU A 213 -21.15 6.51 -15.82
CA LEU A 213 -19.87 6.40 -15.14
C LEU A 213 -19.00 5.24 -15.63
N ILE A 214 -19.61 4.08 -15.95
CA ILE A 214 -18.86 2.89 -16.34
C ILE A 214 -18.06 3.07 -17.64
N PRO A 215 -18.61 3.69 -18.71
CA PRO A 215 -17.83 3.95 -19.92
C PRO A 215 -16.60 4.84 -19.67
N ALA A 216 -16.68 5.78 -18.71
CA ALA A 216 -15.59 6.66 -18.36
C ALA A 216 -14.35 5.94 -17.78
N LEU A 217 -14.50 4.73 -17.25
CA LEU A 217 -13.37 3.93 -16.78
C LEU A 217 -12.39 3.52 -17.91
N HIS A 218 -12.78 3.65 -19.16
CA HIS A 218 -11.94 3.24 -20.31
C HIS A 218 -10.98 4.32 -20.79
N ALA A 219 -11.29 5.59 -20.54
CA ALA A 219 -10.47 6.73 -20.98
C ALA A 219 -10.57 7.87 -19.97
N PRO A 220 -9.51 8.70 -19.83
CA PRO A 220 -9.56 9.90 -19.00
C PRO A 220 -10.73 10.80 -19.39
N GLN A 221 -11.46 11.24 -18.40
CA GLN A 221 -12.64 12.08 -18.56
C GLN A 221 -12.57 13.29 -17.63
N LYS A 222 -13.46 14.26 -17.85
CA LYS A 222 -13.69 15.28 -16.83
C LYS A 222 -14.32 14.65 -15.60
N PRO A 223 -14.06 15.19 -14.39
CA PRO A 223 -14.67 14.67 -13.18
C PRO A 223 -16.20 14.67 -13.28
N PHE A 224 -16.82 13.62 -12.78
CA PHE A 224 -18.27 13.52 -12.62
C PHE A 224 -18.69 14.00 -11.25
N LEU A 225 -19.81 14.68 -11.16
CA LEU A 225 -20.47 15.00 -9.90
C LEU A 225 -21.70 14.10 -9.73
N LEU A 226 -21.64 13.16 -8.78
CA LEU A 226 -22.80 12.38 -8.39
C LEU A 226 -23.57 13.12 -7.29
N HIS A 227 -24.64 13.83 -7.68
CA HIS A 227 -25.46 14.57 -6.76
C HIS A 227 -26.60 13.71 -6.18
N GLY A 228 -26.77 13.74 -4.86
CA GLY A 228 -27.86 13.02 -4.18
C GLY A 228 -27.89 13.33 -2.69
N VAL A 229 -29.07 13.33 -2.10
CA VAL A 229 -29.25 13.55 -0.65
C VAL A 229 -28.58 12.45 0.18
N THR A 230 -28.39 12.72 1.46
CA THR A 230 -27.90 11.70 2.40
C THR A 230 -28.89 10.52 2.45
N GLY A 231 -28.38 9.30 2.35
CA GLY A 231 -29.23 8.10 2.32
C GLY A 231 -29.83 7.75 0.95
N SER A 232 -29.51 8.48 -0.13
CA SER A 232 -29.99 8.15 -1.49
C SER A 232 -29.32 6.93 -2.12
N GLY A 233 -28.39 6.28 -1.39
CA GLY A 233 -27.68 5.11 -1.89
C GLY A 233 -26.49 5.40 -2.81
N LYS A 234 -25.88 6.60 -2.77
CA LYS A 234 -24.64 6.93 -3.50
C LYS A 234 -23.57 5.86 -3.31
N THR A 235 -23.45 5.35 -2.10
CA THR A 235 -22.45 4.33 -1.76
C THR A 235 -22.61 3.04 -2.57
N GLU A 236 -23.84 2.66 -2.94
CA GLU A 236 -24.04 1.49 -3.81
C GLU A 236 -23.52 1.75 -5.24
N VAL A 237 -23.69 2.95 -5.74
CA VAL A 237 -23.10 3.37 -7.03
C VAL A 237 -21.57 3.28 -6.97
N TYR A 238 -20.95 3.74 -5.86
CA TYR A 238 -19.50 3.62 -5.65
C TYR A 238 -19.04 2.16 -5.70
N ILE A 239 -19.73 1.27 -5.00
CA ILE A 239 -19.39 -0.16 -4.97
C ILE A 239 -19.42 -0.76 -6.37
N ARG A 240 -20.50 -0.53 -7.11
CA ARG A 240 -20.65 -1.07 -8.47
C ARG A 240 -19.56 -0.55 -9.41
N LEU A 241 -19.24 0.75 -9.31
CA LEU A 241 -18.19 1.37 -10.11
C LEU A 241 -16.80 0.78 -9.77
N VAL A 242 -16.49 0.65 -8.48
CA VAL A 242 -15.24 0.05 -8.00
C VAL A 242 -15.12 -1.42 -8.44
N ARG A 243 -16.18 -2.23 -8.31
CA ARG A 243 -16.18 -3.61 -8.82
C ARG A 243 -15.90 -3.68 -10.30
N LYS A 244 -16.49 -2.76 -11.06
CA LYS A 244 -16.24 -2.70 -12.49
C LYS A 244 -14.78 -2.35 -12.78
N ALA A 245 -14.19 -1.36 -12.11
CA ALA A 245 -12.77 -1.03 -12.23
C ALA A 245 -11.89 -2.24 -11.89
N LEU A 246 -12.15 -2.93 -10.79
CA LEU A 246 -11.42 -4.14 -10.38
C LEU A 246 -11.53 -5.27 -11.41
N SER A 247 -12.72 -5.47 -12.00
CA SER A 247 -12.91 -6.48 -13.07
C SER A 247 -12.10 -6.18 -14.33
N MET A 248 -11.70 -4.93 -14.53
CA MET A 248 -10.81 -4.47 -15.60
C MET A 248 -9.32 -4.52 -15.20
N GLY A 249 -8.99 -5.07 -14.02
CA GLY A 249 -7.63 -5.11 -13.49
C GLY A 249 -7.11 -3.75 -12.99
N LYS A 250 -8.01 -2.78 -12.77
CA LYS A 250 -7.67 -1.43 -12.26
C LYS A 250 -7.88 -1.34 -10.76
N GLY A 251 -7.14 -0.43 -10.11
CA GLY A 251 -7.31 -0.13 -8.69
C GLY A 251 -8.26 1.03 -8.43
N ALA A 252 -8.61 1.27 -7.18
CA ALA A 252 -9.50 2.36 -6.77
C ALA A 252 -9.00 3.06 -5.50
N ILE A 253 -9.25 4.37 -5.43
CA ILE A 253 -9.08 5.16 -4.22
C ILE A 253 -10.44 5.75 -3.84
N ILE A 254 -10.82 5.64 -2.57
CA ILE A 254 -12.03 6.25 -2.02
C ILE A 254 -11.60 7.19 -0.90
N LEU A 255 -11.78 8.48 -1.13
CA LEU A 255 -11.55 9.50 -0.11
C LEU A 255 -12.83 9.74 0.66
N VAL A 256 -12.73 9.71 1.97
CA VAL A 256 -13.83 9.97 2.89
C VAL A 256 -13.40 11.00 3.94
N PRO A 257 -14.30 11.84 4.45
CA PRO A 257 -13.96 12.72 5.56
C PRO A 257 -13.47 11.91 6.78
N GLU A 258 -12.51 12.46 7.53
CA GLU A 258 -11.93 11.76 8.70
C GLU A 258 -13.00 11.31 9.70
N ILE A 259 -14.04 12.10 9.90
CA ILE A 259 -15.15 11.80 10.82
C ILE A 259 -16.03 10.64 10.35
N VAL A 260 -16.03 10.32 9.08
CA VAL A 260 -16.81 9.23 8.47
C VAL A 260 -16.01 7.92 8.42
N LEU A 261 -14.69 7.98 8.51
CA LEU A 261 -13.80 6.81 8.44
C LEU A 261 -13.90 5.97 9.72
N THR A 262 -15.04 5.31 9.90
CA THR A 262 -15.29 4.46 11.06
C THR A 262 -14.84 3.00 10.82
N PRO A 263 -14.58 2.22 11.92
CA PRO A 263 -14.34 0.79 11.80
C PRO A 263 -15.43 0.02 11.06
N GLN A 264 -16.69 0.43 11.25
CA GLN A 264 -17.82 -0.18 10.56
C GLN A 264 -17.77 0.04 9.06
N MET A 265 -17.43 1.24 8.61
CA MET A 265 -17.29 1.57 7.19
C MET A 265 -16.16 0.78 6.55
N ILE A 266 -15.00 0.70 7.21
CA ILE A 266 -13.86 -0.08 6.73
C ILE A 266 -14.24 -1.56 6.61
N ASN A 267 -14.85 -2.14 7.65
CA ASN A 267 -15.29 -3.53 7.64
C ASN A 267 -16.33 -3.79 6.55
N TRP A 268 -17.26 -2.86 6.34
CA TRP A 268 -18.27 -2.96 5.31
C TRP A 268 -17.68 -3.00 3.89
N PHE A 269 -16.66 -2.17 3.59
CA PHE A 269 -15.94 -2.24 2.33
C PHE A 269 -15.14 -3.55 2.20
N ARG A 270 -14.46 -3.98 3.26
CA ARG A 270 -13.70 -5.24 3.26
C ARG A 270 -14.56 -6.46 3.01
N SER A 271 -15.76 -6.51 3.58
CA SER A 271 -16.72 -7.61 3.35
C SER A 271 -17.09 -7.75 1.88
N ARG A 272 -17.08 -6.65 1.15
CA ARG A 272 -17.50 -6.61 -0.26
C ARG A 272 -16.38 -6.78 -1.27
N PHE A 273 -15.16 -6.43 -0.90
CA PHE A 273 -14.02 -6.38 -1.82
C PHE A 273 -12.84 -7.28 -1.41
N GLY A 274 -12.83 -7.78 -0.17
CA GLY A 274 -11.69 -8.56 0.32
C GLY A 274 -10.37 -7.77 0.31
N ASP A 275 -9.28 -8.42 -0.08
CA ASP A 275 -7.94 -7.83 -0.22
C ASP A 275 -7.69 -7.22 -1.61
N ALA A 276 -8.72 -6.66 -2.24
CA ALA A 276 -8.62 -6.04 -3.56
C ALA A 276 -7.75 -4.76 -3.53
N ARG A 277 -7.32 -4.32 -4.71
CA ARG A 277 -6.53 -3.08 -4.91
C ARG A 277 -7.37 -1.82 -4.67
N ILE A 278 -7.84 -1.65 -3.45
CA ILE A 278 -8.66 -0.52 -3.03
C ILE A 278 -8.01 0.13 -1.81
N VAL A 279 -7.86 1.44 -1.88
CA VAL A 279 -7.44 2.25 -0.76
C VAL A 279 -8.60 3.13 -0.32
N ILE A 280 -8.95 3.06 0.95
CA ILE A 280 -9.98 3.90 1.56
C ILE A 280 -9.31 4.67 2.68
N GLY A 281 -9.49 5.97 2.67
CA GLY A 281 -8.87 6.82 3.67
C GLY A 281 -9.30 8.26 3.60
N ALA A 282 -8.79 9.03 4.54
CA ALA A 282 -8.96 10.47 4.56
C ALA A 282 -8.10 11.14 3.48
N ARG A 283 -8.03 12.44 3.50
CA ARG A 283 -7.29 13.32 2.59
C ARG A 283 -5.97 12.76 2.05
N SER A 284 -5.09 12.24 2.92
CA SER A 284 -3.77 11.75 2.50
C SER A 284 -3.81 10.45 1.69
N ALA A 285 -4.92 9.74 1.69
CA ALA A 285 -5.07 8.52 0.88
C ALA A 285 -5.01 8.82 -0.63
N VAL A 286 -5.20 10.08 -1.03
CA VAL A 286 -5.02 10.51 -2.42
C VAL A 286 -3.62 10.24 -2.95
N PHE A 287 -2.60 10.10 -2.09
CA PHE A 287 -1.21 9.80 -2.45
C PHE A 287 -0.87 8.30 -2.40
N ALA A 288 -1.83 7.45 -2.11
CA ALA A 288 -1.58 6.01 -2.03
C ALA A 288 -1.02 5.46 -3.36
N PRO A 289 0.04 4.64 -3.33
CA PRO A 289 0.60 4.01 -4.50
C PRO A 289 -0.31 2.86 -4.96
N VAL A 290 -1.23 3.16 -5.85
CA VAL A 290 -2.19 2.19 -6.43
C VAL A 290 -1.80 1.93 -7.87
N ASP A 291 -1.30 0.72 -8.14
CA ASP A 291 -0.96 0.31 -9.50
C ASP A 291 -2.19 0.30 -10.39
N ASN A 292 -2.05 0.82 -11.62
CA ASN A 292 -3.11 0.86 -12.61
C ASN A 292 -4.41 1.46 -12.04
N LEU A 293 -4.31 2.65 -11.45
CA LEU A 293 -5.44 3.38 -10.88
C LEU A 293 -6.52 3.61 -11.94
N GLY A 294 -7.76 3.25 -11.65
CA GLY A 294 -8.88 3.35 -12.58
C GLY A 294 -9.98 4.29 -12.14
N VAL A 295 -10.09 4.56 -10.84
CA VAL A 295 -11.10 5.47 -10.32
C VAL A 295 -10.67 6.05 -8.98
N ILE A 296 -10.93 7.34 -8.81
CA ILE A 296 -10.86 8.03 -7.51
C ILE A 296 -12.25 8.54 -7.19
N ILE A 297 -12.75 8.18 -6.03
CA ILE A 297 -14.04 8.63 -5.51
C ILE A 297 -13.77 9.57 -4.34
N VAL A 298 -14.40 10.75 -4.35
CA VAL A 298 -14.35 11.70 -3.25
C VAL A 298 -15.75 11.82 -2.68
N ASP A 299 -15.99 11.17 -1.54
CA ASP A 299 -17.28 11.23 -0.86
C ASP A 299 -17.43 12.52 -0.07
N GLU A 300 -18.66 13.08 0.00
CA GLU A 300 -18.95 14.35 0.65
C GLU A 300 -17.94 15.46 0.23
N GLU A 301 -17.81 15.68 -1.09
CA GLU A 301 -16.76 16.51 -1.69
C GLU A 301 -16.75 17.98 -1.18
N HIS A 302 -17.87 18.44 -0.64
CA HIS A 302 -18.02 19.79 -0.07
C HIS A 302 -17.30 19.97 1.27
N GLU A 303 -16.83 18.88 1.90
CA GLU A 303 -16.17 18.93 3.19
C GLU A 303 -14.80 19.63 3.12
N GLN A 304 -14.57 20.56 4.06
CA GLN A 304 -13.32 21.31 4.14
C GLN A 304 -12.12 20.48 4.58
N THR A 305 -12.35 19.29 5.12
CA THR A 305 -11.29 18.36 5.59
C THR A 305 -10.37 17.89 4.48
N TYR A 306 -10.76 18.05 3.21
CA TYR A 306 -9.92 17.74 2.05
C TYR A 306 -8.85 18.78 1.75
N LEU A 307 -8.99 19.99 2.29
CA LEU A 307 -7.96 21.02 2.21
C LEU A 307 -6.91 20.80 3.32
N SER A 308 -5.63 20.75 2.96
CA SER A 308 -4.54 20.66 3.93
C SER A 308 -4.27 22.01 4.56
N ASP A 309 -4.28 22.05 5.89
CA ASP A 309 -3.87 23.19 6.71
C ASP A 309 -2.35 23.23 6.99
N ARG A 310 -1.63 22.15 6.66
CA ARG A 310 -0.19 22.01 6.86
C ARG A 310 0.56 22.26 5.57
N PHE A 311 1.76 22.82 5.70
CA PHE A 311 2.65 23.02 4.57
C PHE A 311 3.31 21.69 4.13
N PRO A 312 3.40 21.42 2.82
CA PRO A 312 2.79 22.15 1.72
C PRO A 312 1.26 22.03 1.73
N GLN A 313 0.57 23.16 1.51
CA GLN A 313 -0.88 23.14 1.40
C GLN A 313 -1.33 22.54 0.07
N TYR A 314 -2.33 21.67 0.11
CA TYR A 314 -2.94 21.07 -1.07
C TYR A 314 -4.41 20.77 -0.82
N ASP A 315 -5.19 20.70 -1.88
CA ASP A 315 -6.55 20.21 -1.88
C ASP A 315 -6.58 18.79 -2.48
N ALA A 316 -7.02 17.81 -1.70
CA ALA A 316 -7.06 16.42 -2.15
C ALA A 316 -8.01 16.21 -3.35
N ARG A 317 -9.01 17.07 -3.53
CA ARG A 317 -9.93 17.04 -4.70
C ARG A 317 -9.19 17.42 -5.97
N GLU A 318 -8.37 18.49 -5.93
CA GLU A 318 -7.54 18.88 -7.08
C GLU A 318 -6.50 17.81 -7.42
N ILE A 319 -5.88 17.21 -6.39
CA ILE A 319 -4.95 16.11 -6.58
C ILE A 319 -5.66 14.90 -7.20
N ALA A 320 -6.86 14.56 -6.75
CA ALA A 320 -7.66 13.49 -7.33
C ALA A 320 -7.94 13.71 -8.83
N VAL A 321 -8.24 14.95 -9.22
CA VAL A 321 -8.43 15.32 -10.63
C VAL A 321 -7.13 15.23 -11.43
N SER A 322 -5.98 15.60 -10.85
CA SER A 322 -4.68 15.48 -11.53
C SER A 322 -4.23 14.02 -11.71
N ARG A 323 -4.72 13.10 -10.88
CA ARG A 323 -4.37 11.66 -10.93
C ARG A 323 -5.34 10.82 -11.76
N GLY A 324 -6.55 11.27 -11.99
CA GLY A 324 -7.61 10.55 -12.75
C GLY A 324 -7.60 10.99 -14.20
#